data_83c870436ecf065a5fa994f7cbb12dbe
#
_entry.id   83c870436ecf065a5fa994f7cbb12dbe
#
_cell.length_a   1.000
_cell.length_b   1.000
_cell.length_c   1.000
_cell.angle_alpha   90.00
_cell.angle_beta   90.00
_cell.angle_gamma   90.00
#
_symmetry.space_group_name_H-M   'P 1'
#
loop_
_entity.id
_entity.type
_entity.pdbx_description
1 polymer ?
#
loop_
_entity_poly.entity_id
_entity_poly.type
_entity_poly.pdbx_seq_one_letter_code
_entity_poly.pdbx_strand_id
1 'polypeptide(L)'
;MSYESSGFSGYDCAFFRGTSLQGAHNNMATYSTNEFKNGLKIMLDGYPCTITENILVKPGKGQAFNRVKMRNLKTGRTLEKTFKVTETVEAADIEERNVDFLYSDGEHWHLMEPDTFEQYAADATAMGDAAKWLKGQEPCLLMLWNGQPLSVATPNFVELAVIQTDPGLKGDTAQGGSKPATLETGTEIKVPLFIEIGDILKVDTRTGEYVSRA
;
A
#
# COMPACT_ATOMS: atom_id res chain seq x y z
N MET A 1 -8.93 -43.63 -67.41
CA MET A 1 -9.03 -42.16 -67.26
C MET A 1 -8.20 -41.82 -66.04
N SER A 2 -7.18 -41.28 -66.29
CA SER A 2 -5.89 -40.97 -65.79
C SER A 2 -5.93 -40.09 -64.55
N TYR A 3 -5.19 -40.51 -63.50
CA TYR A 3 -4.88 -39.68 -62.36
C TYR A 3 -3.38 -39.41 -62.39
N GLU A 4 -2.98 -38.19 -62.56
CA GLU A 4 -1.62 -37.78 -62.30
C GLU A 4 -1.49 -37.24 -60.88
N SER A 5 -0.55 -37.87 -60.20
CA SER A 5 -0.04 -37.45 -58.89
C SER A 5 1.04 -36.43 -59.07
N SER A 6 0.90 -35.26 -58.52
CA SER A 6 2.01 -34.33 -58.32
C SER A 6 2.37 -34.21 -56.84
N GLY A 7 3.60 -34.62 -56.53
CA GLY A 7 4.16 -34.55 -55.20
C GLY A 7 4.49 -33.12 -54.77
N PHE A 8 4.40 -32.90 -53.48
CA PHE A 8 4.94 -31.71 -52.85
C PHE A 8 6.02 -32.09 -51.84
N SER A 9 7.20 -31.70 -52.22
CA SER A 9 8.46 -31.86 -51.49
C SER A 9 8.63 -30.79 -50.43
N GLY A 10 9.14 -31.20 -49.27
CA GLY A 10 10.13 -30.45 -48.53
C GLY A 10 9.62 -29.25 -47.72
N TYR A 11 9.28 -29.49 -46.43
CA TYR A 11 9.32 -28.41 -45.45
C TYR A 11 10.69 -28.39 -44.76
N ASP A 12 11.45 -27.39 -45.08
CA ASP A 12 12.68 -27.02 -44.38
C ASP A 12 12.35 -26.68 -42.94
N CYS A 13 12.87 -27.48 -42.04
CA CYS A 13 12.86 -27.23 -40.60
C CYS A 13 13.90 -26.15 -40.32
N ALA A 14 13.49 -24.87 -40.42
CA ALA A 14 14.29 -23.73 -40.00
C ALA A 14 14.51 -23.80 -38.49
N PHE A 15 15.74 -24.12 -38.15
CA PHE A 15 16.32 -24.09 -36.82
C PHE A 15 16.14 -22.69 -36.20
N PHE A 16 15.15 -22.53 -35.35
CA PHE A 16 15.02 -21.35 -34.52
C PHE A 16 16.13 -21.40 -33.47
N ARG A 17 17.22 -20.72 -33.77
CA ARG A 17 18.26 -20.39 -32.79
C ARG A 17 17.58 -19.62 -31.67
N GLY A 18 17.53 -20.23 -30.50
CA GLY A 18 17.12 -19.58 -29.27
C GLY A 18 17.97 -18.35 -29.01
N THR A 19 17.39 -17.19 -29.19
CA THR A 19 17.88 -15.95 -28.60
C THR A 19 17.77 -16.10 -27.12
N SER A 20 18.90 -16.27 -26.44
CA SER A 20 19.02 -16.15 -25.00
C SER A 20 18.41 -14.80 -24.61
N LEU A 21 17.32 -14.84 -23.86
CA LEU A 21 16.85 -13.71 -23.10
C LEU A 21 17.96 -13.36 -22.10
N GLN A 22 18.84 -12.46 -22.53
CA GLN A 22 19.72 -11.75 -21.60
C GLN A 22 18.79 -11.03 -20.64
N GLY A 23 18.81 -11.51 -19.39
CA GLY A 23 18.10 -10.87 -18.30
C GLY A 23 18.47 -9.39 -18.30
N ALA A 24 17.47 -8.55 -18.37
CA ALA A 24 17.60 -7.13 -18.06
C ALA A 24 18.18 -7.06 -16.65
N HIS A 25 19.49 -6.81 -16.53
CA HIS A 25 20.07 -6.31 -15.31
C HIS A 25 19.42 -4.94 -15.09
N ASN A 26 18.34 -4.93 -14.33
CA ASN A 26 17.86 -3.71 -13.70
C ASN A 26 19.06 -3.17 -12.91
N ASN A 27 19.61 -2.08 -13.36
CA ASN A 27 20.60 -1.31 -12.65
C ASN A 27 19.89 -0.71 -11.42
N MET A 28 19.67 -1.54 -10.39
CA MET A 28 19.08 -1.08 -9.14
C MET A 28 20.01 -0.02 -8.57
N ALA A 29 19.49 1.19 -8.42
CA ALA A 29 20.22 2.25 -7.76
C ALA A 29 20.64 1.77 -6.36
N THR A 30 21.86 2.09 -5.95
CA THR A 30 22.36 1.76 -4.61
C THR A 30 22.56 3.05 -3.83
N TYR A 31 22.21 3.03 -2.56
CA TYR A 31 22.43 4.14 -1.64
C TYR A 31 23.59 3.83 -0.72
N SER A 32 24.48 4.80 -0.53
CA SER A 32 25.48 4.76 0.54
C SER A 32 24.81 5.14 1.86
N THR A 33 25.38 4.69 2.97
CA THR A 33 24.88 5.02 4.31
C THR A 33 24.87 6.52 4.63
N ASN A 34 25.68 7.32 3.91
CA ASN A 34 25.69 8.78 4.05
C ASN A 34 24.46 9.46 3.44
N GLU A 35 23.77 8.77 2.53
CA GLU A 35 22.57 9.25 1.84
C GLU A 35 21.29 8.88 2.58
N PHE A 36 21.40 8.12 3.67
CA PHE A 36 20.23 7.68 4.44
C PHE A 36 19.48 8.86 5.03
N LYS A 37 18.24 9.02 4.60
CA LYS A 37 17.30 10.03 5.09
C LYS A 37 15.99 9.35 5.48
N ASN A 38 15.25 9.99 6.37
CA ASN A 38 13.90 9.53 6.70
C ASN A 38 13.03 9.54 5.44
N GLY A 39 12.25 8.48 5.24
CA GLY A 39 11.42 8.28 4.05
C GLY A 39 12.13 7.57 2.89
N LEU A 40 13.47 7.38 2.94
CA LEU A 40 14.18 6.65 1.89
C LEU A 40 13.74 5.18 1.86
N LYS A 41 13.49 4.67 0.66
CA LYS A 41 13.04 3.30 0.43
C LYS A 41 14.21 2.45 -0.03
N ILE A 42 14.52 1.40 0.72
CA ILE A 42 15.65 0.51 0.52
C ILE A 42 15.21 -0.96 0.53
N MET A 43 15.98 -1.81 -0.10
CA MET A 43 15.81 -3.26 -0.02
C MET A 43 16.58 -3.82 1.16
N LEU A 44 15.91 -4.59 2.02
CA LEU A 44 16.53 -5.32 3.11
C LEU A 44 16.02 -6.75 3.14
N ASP A 45 16.95 -7.71 3.06
CA ASP A 45 16.63 -9.15 3.11
C ASP A 45 15.53 -9.57 2.11
N GLY A 46 15.50 -8.92 0.91
CA GLY A 46 14.51 -9.19 -0.14
C GLY A 46 13.16 -8.49 0.04
N TYR A 47 13.02 -7.60 1.03
CA TYR A 47 11.78 -6.86 1.27
C TYR A 47 12.02 -5.35 1.19
N PRO A 48 11.05 -4.59 0.63
CA PRO A 48 11.12 -3.15 0.62
C PRO A 48 10.87 -2.58 2.04
N CYS A 49 11.76 -1.69 2.45
CA CYS A 49 11.71 -1.04 3.76
C CYS A 49 11.82 0.47 3.62
N THR A 50 11.11 1.22 4.45
CA THR A 50 11.25 2.69 4.55
C THR A 50 12.04 3.03 5.79
N ILE A 51 13.05 3.90 5.65
CA ILE A 51 13.82 4.43 6.78
C ILE A 51 12.93 5.41 7.55
N THR A 52 12.71 5.12 8.83
CA THR A 52 11.95 5.99 9.74
C THR A 52 12.85 6.88 10.58
N GLU A 53 14.03 6.38 10.94
CA GLU A 53 15.01 7.12 11.74
C GLU A 53 16.43 6.69 11.36
N ASN A 54 17.34 7.66 11.23
CA ASN A 54 18.75 7.41 10.98
C ASN A 54 19.60 8.21 11.97
N ILE A 55 20.41 7.53 12.76
CA ILE A 55 21.31 8.12 13.76
C ILE A 55 22.74 7.72 13.44
N LEU A 56 23.56 8.72 13.09
CA LEU A 56 25.01 8.51 12.92
C LEU A 56 25.69 8.50 14.30
N VAL A 57 26.28 7.37 14.66
CA VAL A 57 27.03 7.19 15.89
C VAL A 57 28.53 7.25 15.58
N LYS A 58 29.25 8.18 16.22
CA LYS A 58 30.70 8.31 16.13
C LYS A 58 31.30 7.93 17.49
N PRO A 59 31.70 6.67 17.72
CA PRO A 59 32.33 6.27 18.96
C PRO A 59 33.72 6.91 19.07
N GLY A 60 34.17 7.23 20.30
CA GLY A 60 35.48 7.81 20.51
C GLY A 60 36.65 6.89 20.13
N LYS A 61 36.43 5.57 20.08
CA LYS A 61 37.31 4.54 19.53
C LYS A 61 36.53 3.62 18.65
N GLY A 62 36.95 3.45 17.39
CA GLY A 62 36.30 2.57 16.40
C GLY A 62 35.72 3.33 15.20
N GLN A 63 35.16 2.58 14.25
CA GLN A 63 34.55 3.14 13.05
C GLN A 63 33.16 3.69 13.36
N ALA A 64 32.79 4.79 12.71
CA ALA A 64 31.45 5.33 12.77
C ALA A 64 30.46 4.36 12.10
N PHE A 65 29.25 4.34 12.60
CA PHE A 65 28.17 3.52 12.07
C PHE A 65 26.83 4.27 12.14
N ASN A 66 25.93 3.89 11.27
CA ASN A 66 24.55 4.38 11.26
C ASN A 66 23.63 3.35 11.93
N ARG A 67 22.92 3.79 12.97
CA ARG A 67 21.81 3.03 13.55
C ARG A 67 20.53 3.48 12.86
N VAL A 68 19.90 2.56 12.15
CA VAL A 68 18.76 2.86 11.29
C VAL A 68 17.55 2.07 11.77
N LYS A 69 16.46 2.79 12.08
CA LYS A 69 15.14 2.18 12.22
C LYS A 69 14.43 2.26 10.90
N MET A 70 13.82 1.17 10.51
CA MET A 70 13.11 1.06 9.26
C MET A 70 11.82 0.27 9.43
N ARG A 71 10.83 0.59 8.64
CA ARG A 71 9.55 -0.12 8.59
C ARG A 71 9.50 -0.97 7.32
N ASN A 72 9.28 -2.26 7.48
CA ASN A 72 9.03 -3.15 6.36
C ASN A 72 7.65 -2.81 5.76
N LEU A 73 7.61 -2.50 4.47
CA LEU A 73 6.38 -2.04 3.81
C LEU A 73 5.37 -3.18 3.58
N LYS A 74 5.85 -4.43 3.48
CA LYS A 74 4.98 -5.59 3.29
C LYS A 74 4.35 -6.08 4.60
N THR A 75 5.12 -6.09 5.69
CA THR A 75 4.66 -6.67 6.98
C THR A 75 4.28 -5.61 8.01
N GLY A 76 4.57 -4.34 7.74
CA GLY A 76 4.36 -3.22 8.67
C GLY A 76 5.27 -3.21 9.90
N ARG A 77 6.13 -4.22 10.08
CA ARG A 77 7.00 -4.36 11.25
C ARG A 77 8.15 -3.35 11.21
N THR A 78 8.46 -2.79 12.37
CA THR A 78 9.64 -1.94 12.54
C THR A 78 10.84 -2.82 12.90
N LEU A 79 11.94 -2.59 12.19
CA LEU A 79 13.23 -3.25 12.37
C LEU A 79 14.30 -2.20 12.68
N GLU A 80 15.29 -2.57 13.48
CA GLU A 80 16.46 -1.75 13.72
C GLU A 80 17.69 -2.51 13.25
N LYS A 81 18.54 -1.86 12.43
CA LYS A 81 19.79 -2.43 11.93
C LYS A 81 20.90 -1.39 11.95
N THR A 82 22.12 -1.86 12.20
CA THR A 82 23.31 -1.04 12.19
C THR A 82 24.08 -1.27 10.90
N PHE A 83 24.39 -0.19 10.20
CA PHE A 83 25.16 -0.20 8.95
C PHE A 83 26.51 0.49 9.17
N LYS A 84 27.58 -0.07 8.60
CA LYS A 84 28.89 0.59 8.58
C LYS A 84 28.85 1.76 7.59
N VAL A 85 29.62 2.82 7.83
CA VAL A 85 29.64 4.01 6.96
C VAL A 85 30.05 3.71 5.51
N THR A 86 30.75 2.60 5.28
CA THR A 86 31.18 2.16 3.94
C THR A 86 30.21 1.18 3.27
N GLU A 87 29.10 0.85 3.92
CA GLU A 87 28.12 -0.13 3.41
C GLU A 87 27.15 0.55 2.44
N THR A 88 26.77 -0.18 1.41
CA THR A 88 25.77 0.25 0.43
C THR A 88 24.57 -0.69 0.49
N VAL A 89 23.38 -0.17 0.25
CA VAL A 89 22.14 -0.93 0.15
C VAL A 89 21.43 -0.61 -1.15
N GLU A 90 20.70 -1.59 -1.68
CA GLU A 90 19.92 -1.43 -2.88
C GLU A 90 18.71 -0.54 -2.64
N ALA A 91 18.39 0.31 -3.60
CA ALA A 91 17.14 1.08 -3.60
C ALA A 91 15.97 0.13 -3.82
N ALA A 92 14.86 0.35 -3.11
CA ALA A 92 13.62 -0.32 -3.42
C ALA A 92 12.92 0.42 -4.56
N ASP A 93 12.54 -0.31 -5.61
CA ASP A 93 11.75 0.22 -6.72
C ASP A 93 10.29 0.32 -6.27
N ILE A 94 9.96 1.44 -5.66
CA ILE A 94 8.62 1.74 -5.15
C ILE A 94 8.08 2.96 -5.88
N GLU A 95 6.99 2.75 -6.59
CA GLU A 95 6.21 3.82 -7.20
C GLU A 95 4.99 4.15 -6.35
N GLU A 96 4.68 5.44 -6.25
CA GLU A 96 3.47 5.94 -5.62
C GLU A 96 2.54 6.47 -6.70
N ARG A 97 1.30 5.99 -6.72
CA ARG A 97 0.26 6.37 -7.69
C ARG A 97 -0.99 6.86 -6.96
N ASN A 98 -1.52 7.98 -7.43
CA ASN A 98 -2.86 8.41 -7.00
C ASN A 98 -3.88 7.63 -7.80
N VAL A 99 -4.78 6.95 -7.12
CA VAL A 99 -5.79 6.08 -7.71
C VAL A 99 -7.13 6.30 -7.03
N ASP A 100 -8.20 6.04 -7.75
CA ASP A 100 -9.55 6.04 -7.21
C ASP A 100 -10.00 4.59 -6.95
N PHE A 101 -10.61 4.37 -5.80
CA PHE A 101 -11.23 3.09 -5.51
C PHE A 101 -12.51 2.95 -6.34
N LEU A 102 -12.67 1.83 -7.05
CA LEU A 102 -13.85 1.58 -7.87
C LEU A 102 -14.88 0.70 -7.13
N TYR A 103 -14.48 -0.52 -6.80
CA TYR A 103 -15.33 -1.50 -6.13
C TYR A 103 -14.48 -2.66 -5.56
N SER A 104 -15.12 -3.48 -4.71
CA SER A 104 -14.57 -4.75 -4.26
C SER A 104 -15.41 -5.90 -4.78
N ASP A 105 -14.76 -6.98 -5.21
CA ASP A 105 -15.41 -8.24 -5.60
C ASP A 105 -15.47 -9.26 -4.45
N GLY A 106 -14.96 -8.90 -3.27
CA GLY A 106 -14.89 -9.73 -2.08
C GLY A 106 -13.52 -10.38 -1.84
N GLU A 107 -12.71 -10.55 -2.88
CA GLU A 107 -11.33 -11.06 -2.78
C GLU A 107 -10.32 -9.95 -3.07
N HIS A 108 -10.64 -9.06 -4.02
CA HIS A 108 -9.79 -7.97 -4.45
C HIS A 108 -10.51 -6.63 -4.43
N TRP A 109 -9.75 -5.58 -4.28
CA TRP A 109 -10.18 -4.18 -4.40
C TRP A 109 -9.64 -3.61 -5.70
N HIS A 110 -10.55 -3.18 -6.55
CA HIS A 110 -10.22 -2.62 -7.86
C HIS A 110 -10.02 -1.12 -7.76
N LEU A 111 -8.85 -0.69 -8.17
CA LEU A 111 -8.37 0.69 -8.14
C LEU A 111 -8.07 1.14 -9.56
N MET A 112 -8.24 2.41 -9.86
CA MET A 112 -7.96 2.97 -11.20
C MET A 112 -7.22 4.30 -11.07
N GLU A 113 -6.18 4.46 -11.86
CA GLU A 113 -5.50 5.74 -12.01
C GLU A 113 -6.35 6.66 -12.89
N PRO A 114 -6.75 7.85 -12.43
CA PRO A 114 -7.70 8.71 -13.16
C PRO A 114 -7.12 9.27 -14.47
N ASP A 115 -5.81 9.44 -14.56
CA ASP A 115 -5.16 10.04 -15.73
C ASP A 115 -4.90 9.02 -16.86
N THR A 116 -4.50 7.81 -16.51
CA THR A 116 -4.12 6.75 -17.47
C THR A 116 -5.20 5.70 -17.68
N PHE A 117 -6.19 5.64 -16.78
CA PHE A 117 -7.22 4.58 -16.70
C PHE A 117 -6.64 3.18 -16.48
N GLU A 118 -5.41 3.11 -16.01
CA GLU A 118 -4.79 1.85 -15.63
C GLU A 118 -5.44 1.30 -14.37
N GLN A 119 -5.75 0.01 -14.38
CA GLN A 119 -6.45 -0.66 -13.29
C GLN A 119 -5.50 -1.57 -12.52
N TYR A 120 -5.65 -1.55 -11.21
CA TYR A 120 -4.90 -2.37 -10.27
C TYR A 120 -5.85 -3.15 -9.40
N ALA A 121 -5.52 -4.42 -9.14
CA ALA A 121 -6.26 -5.25 -8.19
C ALA A 121 -5.39 -5.45 -6.94
N ALA A 122 -5.81 -4.89 -5.82
CA ALA A 122 -5.14 -5.04 -4.54
C ALA A 122 -5.76 -6.18 -3.73
N ASP A 123 -4.94 -7.01 -3.10
CA ASP A 123 -5.40 -8.06 -2.21
C ASP A 123 -5.68 -7.51 -0.79
N ALA A 124 -6.24 -8.35 0.08
CA ALA A 124 -6.54 -7.99 1.47
C ALA A 124 -5.28 -7.57 2.25
N THR A 125 -4.09 -8.07 1.88
CA THR A 125 -2.83 -7.73 2.54
C THR A 125 -2.40 -6.32 2.18
N ALA A 126 -2.51 -5.94 0.91
CA ALA A 126 -2.19 -4.61 0.42
C ALA A 126 -3.20 -3.57 0.91
N MET A 127 -4.48 -3.94 1.01
CA MET A 127 -5.54 -3.06 1.53
C MET A 127 -5.44 -2.82 3.03
N GLY A 128 -5.14 -3.86 3.82
CA GLY A 128 -5.07 -3.75 5.27
C GLY A 128 -6.27 -3.04 5.88
N ASP A 129 -6.02 -2.02 6.70
CA ASP A 129 -7.09 -1.22 7.35
C ASP A 129 -7.81 -0.26 6.38
N ALA A 130 -7.27 0.02 5.21
CA ALA A 130 -7.89 0.90 4.22
C ALA A 130 -9.27 0.39 3.77
N ALA A 131 -9.44 -0.94 3.70
CA ALA A 131 -10.69 -1.58 3.31
C ALA A 131 -11.90 -1.17 4.16
N LYS A 132 -11.68 -0.76 5.41
CA LYS A 132 -12.74 -0.35 6.35
C LYS A 132 -13.34 1.02 6.04
N TRP A 133 -12.65 1.84 5.28
CA TRP A 133 -12.97 3.24 5.06
C TRP A 133 -13.43 3.59 3.66
N LEU A 134 -13.31 2.65 2.72
CA LEU A 134 -13.64 2.87 1.32
C LEU A 134 -15.06 2.40 1.01
N LYS A 135 -15.83 3.26 0.34
CA LYS A 135 -17.19 2.93 -0.14
C LYS A 135 -17.34 2.99 -1.65
N GLY A 136 -16.53 3.79 -2.33
CA GLY A 136 -16.49 3.94 -3.79
C GLY A 136 -16.12 5.35 -4.22
N GLN A 137 -15.24 5.44 -5.21
CA GLN A 137 -14.73 6.69 -5.80
C GLN A 137 -13.93 7.59 -4.83
N GLU A 138 -13.41 7.03 -3.74
CA GLU A 138 -12.48 7.78 -2.89
C GLU A 138 -11.07 7.75 -3.48
N PRO A 139 -10.38 8.91 -3.46
CA PRO A 139 -8.99 8.96 -3.86
C PRO A 139 -8.11 8.23 -2.84
N CYS A 140 -7.21 7.41 -3.32
CA CYS A 140 -6.28 6.61 -2.52
C CYS A 140 -4.86 6.77 -3.04
N LEU A 141 -3.89 6.52 -2.19
CA LEU A 141 -2.49 6.42 -2.58
C LEU A 141 -2.09 4.94 -2.65
N LEU A 142 -1.82 4.47 -3.85
CA LEU A 142 -1.34 3.11 -4.11
C LEU A 142 0.19 3.11 -4.15
N MET A 143 0.81 2.26 -3.35
CA MET A 143 2.23 1.96 -3.47
C MET A 143 2.41 0.67 -4.25
N LEU A 144 3.18 0.75 -5.33
CA LEU A 144 3.57 -0.37 -6.17
C LEU A 144 5.01 -0.77 -5.87
N TRP A 145 5.27 -2.06 -5.82
CA TRP A 145 6.61 -2.63 -5.78
C TRP A 145 6.80 -3.56 -6.97
N ASN A 146 7.73 -3.21 -7.85
CA ASN A 146 7.92 -3.91 -9.13
C ASN A 146 6.61 -4.05 -9.92
N GLY A 147 5.78 -3.00 -9.94
CA GLY A 147 4.48 -2.99 -10.62
C GLY A 147 3.34 -3.75 -9.92
N GLN A 148 3.59 -4.33 -8.75
CA GLN A 148 2.57 -5.06 -7.97
C GLN A 148 2.06 -4.20 -6.81
N PRO A 149 0.73 -4.19 -6.52
CA PRO A 149 0.17 -3.52 -5.35
C PRO A 149 0.82 -4.02 -4.05
N LEU A 150 1.43 -3.11 -3.31
CA LEU A 150 2.10 -3.41 -2.05
C LEU A 150 1.29 -2.93 -0.85
N SER A 151 0.78 -1.71 -0.91
CA SER A 151 -0.12 -1.16 0.09
C SER A 151 -0.96 -0.03 -0.48
N VAL A 152 -2.15 0.13 0.08
CA VAL A 152 -3.09 1.20 -0.23
C VAL A 152 -3.27 2.06 1.01
N ALA A 153 -3.16 3.37 0.85
CA ALA A 153 -3.41 4.34 1.92
C ALA A 153 -4.62 5.19 1.55
N THR A 154 -5.56 5.31 2.47
CA THR A 154 -6.73 6.19 2.37
C THR A 154 -6.36 7.62 2.76
N PRO A 155 -7.16 8.63 2.39
CA PRO A 155 -7.07 9.96 2.96
C PRO A 155 -7.13 9.92 4.49
N ASN A 156 -6.51 10.90 5.14
CA ASN A 156 -6.54 10.97 6.61
C ASN A 156 -7.95 11.13 7.17
N PHE A 157 -8.85 11.71 6.39
CA PHE A 157 -10.25 11.95 6.78
C PHE A 157 -11.17 11.46 5.67
N VAL A 158 -12.22 10.76 6.09
CA VAL A 158 -13.29 10.30 5.20
C VAL A 158 -14.65 10.72 5.75
N GLU A 159 -15.61 10.89 4.86
CA GLU A 159 -16.98 11.25 5.20
C GLU A 159 -17.88 10.03 4.97
N LEU A 160 -18.43 9.50 6.05
CA LEU A 160 -19.21 8.27 6.03
C LEU A 160 -20.55 8.46 6.75
N ALA A 161 -21.62 7.90 6.18
CA ALA A 161 -22.95 7.97 6.78
C ALA A 161 -23.12 6.91 7.88
N VAL A 162 -23.86 7.27 8.94
CA VAL A 162 -24.25 6.35 10.00
C VAL A 162 -25.47 5.55 9.54
N ILE A 163 -25.35 4.24 9.49
CA ILE A 163 -26.46 3.34 9.14
C ILE A 163 -27.17 2.75 10.35
N GLN A 164 -26.46 2.63 11.48
CA GLN A 164 -27.02 2.10 12.72
C GLN A 164 -26.34 2.74 13.93
N THR A 165 -27.12 3.11 14.93
CA THR A 165 -26.65 3.58 16.25
C THR A 165 -27.73 3.40 17.28
N ASP A 166 -27.35 3.25 18.55
CA ASP A 166 -28.29 3.17 19.65
C ASP A 166 -28.91 4.54 19.94
N PRO A 167 -30.16 4.57 20.45
CA PRO A 167 -30.74 5.81 20.95
C PRO A 167 -29.95 6.32 22.16
N GLY A 168 -29.58 7.62 22.15
CA GLY A 168 -28.89 8.24 23.26
C GLY A 168 -29.76 8.28 24.52
N LEU A 169 -29.43 7.50 25.51
CA LEU A 169 -30.15 7.52 26.79
C LEU A 169 -29.78 8.75 27.61
N LYS A 170 -30.78 9.53 28.05
CA LYS A 170 -30.60 10.64 28.99
C LYS A 170 -30.23 10.08 30.36
N GLY A 171 -28.99 10.06 30.71
CA GLY A 171 -28.48 9.57 31.98
C GLY A 171 -26.98 9.35 32.01
N ASP A 172 -26.37 9.19 30.83
CA ASP A 172 -24.96 8.86 30.68
C ASP A 172 -24.06 10.10 30.46
N THR A 173 -24.59 11.28 30.77
CA THR A 173 -23.94 12.58 30.47
C THR A 173 -22.84 12.98 31.46
N ALA A 174 -22.64 12.23 32.55
CA ALA A 174 -21.71 12.63 33.61
C ALA A 174 -20.22 12.51 33.23
N GLN A 175 -19.88 11.84 32.12
CA GLN A 175 -18.50 11.64 31.65
C GLN A 175 -18.34 11.77 30.13
N GLY A 176 -19.10 12.65 29.46
CA GLY A 176 -18.97 12.80 27.99
C GLY A 176 -19.36 11.51 27.26
N GLY A 177 -20.59 11.03 27.50
CA GLY A 177 -21.07 9.75 26.98
C GLY A 177 -20.85 9.57 25.48
N SER A 178 -20.30 8.44 25.10
CA SER A 178 -20.18 8.00 23.71
C SER A 178 -20.99 6.73 23.50
N LYS A 179 -21.51 6.54 22.31
CA LYS A 179 -22.25 5.36 21.89
C LYS A 179 -21.62 4.72 20.64
N PRO A 180 -21.80 3.41 20.41
CA PRO A 180 -21.38 2.78 19.17
C PRO A 180 -22.26 3.25 18.01
N ALA A 181 -21.65 3.44 16.85
CA ALA A 181 -22.34 3.70 15.60
C ALA A 181 -21.68 2.89 14.49
N THR A 182 -22.50 2.24 13.68
CA THR A 182 -22.06 1.51 12.50
C THR A 182 -22.16 2.43 11.29
N LEU A 183 -21.08 2.55 10.56
CA LEU A 183 -20.98 3.34 9.34
C LEU A 183 -21.42 2.51 8.13
N GLU A 184 -21.67 3.18 7.01
CA GLU A 184 -22.09 2.56 5.75
C GLU A 184 -21.09 1.52 5.20
N THR A 185 -19.82 1.60 5.59
CA THR A 185 -18.79 0.59 5.28
C THR A 185 -18.87 -0.66 6.19
N GLY A 186 -19.78 -0.70 7.16
CA GLY A 186 -19.88 -1.76 8.17
C GLY A 186 -18.92 -1.60 9.36
N THR A 187 -18.11 -0.55 9.36
CA THR A 187 -17.17 -0.28 10.47
C THR A 187 -17.89 0.36 11.65
N GLU A 188 -17.62 -0.14 12.84
CA GLU A 188 -18.15 0.41 14.10
C GLU A 188 -17.15 1.40 14.70
N ILE A 189 -17.65 2.59 15.05
CA ILE A 189 -16.88 3.64 15.74
C ILE A 189 -17.64 4.18 16.95
N LYS A 190 -16.91 4.84 17.86
CA LYS A 190 -17.51 5.55 18.99
C LYS A 190 -17.84 6.98 18.60
N VAL A 191 -19.11 7.38 18.83
CA VAL A 191 -19.62 8.70 18.51
C VAL A 191 -20.29 9.35 19.71
N PRO A 192 -20.39 10.69 19.76
CA PRO A 192 -21.19 11.40 20.79
C PRO A 192 -22.67 10.99 20.77
N LEU A 193 -23.35 11.12 21.90
CA LEU A 193 -24.76 10.70 22.08
C LEU A 193 -25.75 11.38 21.14
N PHE A 194 -25.44 12.59 20.66
CA PHE A 194 -26.32 13.39 19.79
C PHE A 194 -26.33 12.95 18.32
N ILE A 195 -25.45 12.04 17.93
CA ILE A 195 -25.38 11.55 16.55
C ILE A 195 -26.56 10.60 16.28
N GLU A 196 -27.21 10.79 15.14
CA GLU A 196 -28.38 10.01 14.71
C GLU A 196 -28.08 9.21 13.43
N ILE A 197 -28.96 8.27 13.13
CA ILE A 197 -28.92 7.50 11.88
C ILE A 197 -29.13 8.46 10.71
N GLY A 198 -28.28 8.36 9.67
CA GLY A 198 -28.28 9.23 8.50
C GLY A 198 -27.35 10.43 8.62
N ASP A 199 -26.76 10.69 9.80
CA ASP A 199 -25.73 11.73 9.92
C ASP A 199 -24.47 11.34 9.13
N ILE A 200 -23.88 12.31 8.44
CA ILE A 200 -22.59 12.15 7.76
C ILE A 200 -21.49 12.60 8.73
N LEU A 201 -20.56 11.70 8.98
CA LEU A 201 -19.51 11.91 9.96
C LEU A 201 -18.15 11.99 9.26
N LYS A 202 -17.35 12.96 9.66
CA LYS A 202 -15.94 13.03 9.33
C LYS A 202 -15.15 12.21 10.36
N VAL A 203 -14.44 11.18 9.85
CA VAL A 203 -13.69 10.20 10.66
C VAL A 203 -12.22 10.28 10.31
N ASP A 204 -11.33 10.22 11.31
CA ASP A 204 -9.89 10.05 11.09
C ASP A 204 -9.59 8.56 10.83
N THR A 205 -9.13 8.25 9.62
CA THR A 205 -8.88 6.86 9.19
C THR A 205 -7.72 6.19 9.92
N ARG A 206 -6.83 6.97 10.54
CA ARG A 206 -5.63 6.45 11.25
C ARG A 206 -5.96 5.97 12.66
N THR A 207 -6.87 6.70 13.34
CA THR A 207 -7.28 6.39 14.72
C THR A 207 -8.62 5.70 14.79
N GLY A 208 -9.44 5.82 13.74
CA GLY A 208 -10.83 5.36 13.75
C GLY A 208 -11.76 6.21 14.62
N GLU A 209 -11.37 7.47 14.89
CA GLU A 209 -12.11 8.34 15.79
C GLU A 209 -12.99 9.33 15.03
N TYR A 210 -14.15 9.63 15.62
CA TYR A 210 -15.02 10.70 15.18
C TYR A 210 -14.34 12.06 15.35
N VAL A 211 -14.35 12.88 14.31
CA VAL A 211 -13.78 14.25 14.32
C VAL A 211 -14.89 15.29 14.41
N SER A 212 -15.82 15.25 13.47
CA SER A 212 -16.94 16.20 13.39
C SER A 212 -18.07 15.62 12.56
N ARG A 213 -19.22 16.25 12.64
CA ARG A 213 -20.32 16.07 11.69
C ARG A 213 -19.99 16.88 10.44
N ALA A 214 -20.19 16.33 9.26
CA ALA A 214 -19.98 16.98 7.98
C ALA A 214 -21.14 17.88 7.61
#